data_0f59b6477e1607a67d43a3316f45b1f4
#
_entry.id   0f59b6477e1607a67d43a3316f45b1f4
#
_cell.length_a   1.000
_cell.length_b   1.000
_cell.length_c   1.000
_cell.angle_alpha   90.00
_cell.angle_beta   90.00
_cell.angle_gamma   90.00
#
_symmetry.space_group_name_H-M   'P 1'
#
loop_
_entity.id
_entity.type
_entity.pdbx_description
1 polymer ?
#
loop_
_entity_poly.entity_id
_entity_poly.type
_entity_poly.pdbx_seq_one_letter_code
_entity_poly.pdbx_strand_id
1 'polypeptide(L)'
;MAETFNVVVEIPRGSKNKYEVDHETGRVFLDRTLFTSMGYPDDYGYIDGTLGEDGDPLDALVMIPNSVFPGCVVECRAVGLYHMVDEAGGDDKVLGVPADVRFDDIKDVEDVSEYHKAEIKHFFEQYKALEPGKEVLPGDYWTGAAKAEEEIVAARKRLAESEK
;
A
#
# COMPACT_ATOMS: atom_id res chain seq x y z
N MET A 1 9.33 8.77 18.92
CA MET A 1 8.04 8.66 18.23
C MET A 1 8.28 8.31 16.78
N ALA A 2 7.48 7.39 16.26
CA ALA A 2 7.55 7.06 14.84
C ALA A 2 7.02 8.24 14.00
N GLU A 3 7.63 8.47 12.86
CA GLU A 3 7.13 9.47 11.92
C GLU A 3 5.78 9.04 11.35
N THR A 4 4.93 10.03 11.11
CA THR A 4 3.65 9.79 10.46
C THR A 4 3.73 10.15 8.98
N PHE A 5 2.78 9.60 8.22
CA PHE A 5 2.64 9.89 6.80
C PHE A 5 1.16 9.80 6.44
N ASN A 6 0.78 10.52 5.40
CA ASN A 6 -0.61 10.53 4.93
C ASN A 6 -0.79 9.54 3.79
N VAL A 7 -1.75 8.63 3.96
CA VAL A 7 -2.18 7.71 2.91
C VAL A 7 -3.47 8.23 2.30
N VAL A 8 -3.48 8.42 1.00
CA VAL A 8 -4.71 8.66 0.26
C VAL A 8 -5.26 7.29 -0.11
N VAL A 9 -6.33 6.88 0.57
CA VAL A 9 -6.95 5.58 0.32
C VAL A 9 -7.74 5.65 -0.97
N GLU A 10 -7.37 4.80 -1.92
CA GLU A 10 -8.08 4.71 -3.20
C GLU A 10 -9.09 3.57 -3.21
N ILE A 11 -8.77 2.46 -2.54
CA ILE A 11 -9.54 1.22 -2.61
C ILE A 11 -9.86 0.73 -1.21
N PRO A 12 -11.15 0.68 -0.83
CA PRO A 12 -11.54 0.16 0.49
C PRO A 12 -11.32 -1.36 0.58
N ARG A 13 -11.03 -1.84 1.79
CA ARG A 13 -10.93 -3.27 2.08
C ARG A 13 -12.16 -4.02 1.58
N GLY A 14 -11.94 -5.16 0.94
CA GLY A 14 -12.98 -6.03 0.41
C GLY A 14 -13.47 -5.65 -0.98
N SER A 15 -13.03 -4.53 -1.52
CA SER A 15 -13.43 -4.10 -2.86
C SER A 15 -12.76 -4.95 -3.93
N LYS A 16 -13.53 -5.29 -4.97
CA LYS A 16 -13.02 -5.87 -6.21
C LYS A 16 -12.84 -4.80 -7.28
N ASN A 17 -13.32 -3.60 -7.04
CA ASN A 17 -13.10 -2.47 -7.93
C ASN A 17 -11.78 -1.82 -7.58
N LYS A 18 -10.94 -1.63 -8.59
CA LYS A 18 -9.70 -0.88 -8.45
C LYS A 18 -9.98 0.56 -8.86
N TYR A 19 -9.92 1.46 -7.88
CA TYR A 19 -10.10 2.89 -8.11
C TYR A 19 -8.75 3.57 -8.15
N GLU A 20 -8.66 4.65 -8.90
CA GLU A 20 -7.48 5.50 -8.97
C GLU A 20 -7.87 6.96 -8.81
N VAL A 21 -7.10 7.70 -8.03
CA VAL A 21 -7.24 9.15 -7.91
C VAL A 21 -6.41 9.80 -9.01
N ASP A 22 -7.05 10.64 -9.83
CA ASP A 22 -6.34 11.44 -10.82
C ASP A 22 -5.65 12.59 -10.10
N HIS A 23 -4.32 12.63 -10.16
CA HIS A 23 -3.51 13.64 -9.46
C HIS A 23 -3.72 15.08 -9.97
N GLU A 24 -4.19 15.24 -11.19
CA GLU A 24 -4.45 16.56 -11.77
C GLU A 24 -5.80 17.14 -11.33
N THR A 25 -6.85 16.30 -11.28
CA THR A 25 -8.21 16.78 -11.02
C THR A 25 -8.73 16.41 -9.63
N GLY A 26 -8.07 15.46 -8.95
CA GLY A 26 -8.52 14.93 -7.67
C GLY A 26 -9.71 13.99 -7.76
N ARG A 27 -10.18 13.69 -8.97
CA ARG A 27 -11.33 12.79 -9.17
C ARG A 27 -10.92 11.34 -9.00
N VAL A 28 -11.87 10.52 -8.54
CA VAL A 28 -11.68 9.09 -8.39
C VAL A 28 -12.29 8.38 -9.59
N PHE A 29 -11.46 7.61 -10.29
CA PHE A 29 -11.87 6.85 -11.47
C PHE A 29 -11.90 5.37 -11.16
N LEU A 30 -12.83 4.66 -11.77
CA LEU A 30 -12.78 3.20 -11.79
C LEU A 30 -11.78 2.78 -12.87
N ASP A 31 -10.63 2.26 -12.44
CA ASP A 31 -9.62 1.70 -13.37
C ASP A 31 -10.14 0.41 -13.98
N ARG A 32 -10.49 -0.55 -13.12
CA ARG A 32 -11.11 -1.81 -13.55
C ARG A 32 -11.67 -2.58 -12.37
N THR A 33 -12.52 -3.55 -12.68
CA THR A 33 -12.90 -4.59 -11.72
C THR A 33 -11.86 -5.71 -11.82
N LEU A 34 -11.39 -6.20 -10.68
CA LEU A 34 -10.36 -7.23 -10.63
C LEU A 34 -10.83 -8.55 -11.27
N PHE A 35 -9.91 -9.26 -11.89
CA PHE A 35 -10.15 -10.56 -12.53
C PHE A 35 -9.97 -11.69 -11.52
N THR A 36 -10.64 -11.57 -10.37
CA THR A 36 -10.54 -12.53 -9.26
C THR A 36 -11.78 -12.44 -8.37
N SER A 37 -12.04 -13.48 -7.60
CA SER A 37 -13.10 -13.48 -6.60
C SER A 37 -12.69 -12.80 -5.31
N MET A 38 -11.41 -12.50 -5.12
CA MET A 38 -10.87 -11.85 -3.91
C MET A 38 -11.10 -10.34 -3.94
N GLY A 39 -11.29 -9.75 -2.75
CA GLY A 39 -11.22 -8.30 -2.57
C GLY A 39 -9.89 -7.90 -1.93
N TYR A 40 -9.59 -6.61 -1.92
CA TYR A 40 -8.39 -6.11 -1.27
C TYR A 40 -8.36 -6.48 0.22
N PRO A 41 -7.20 -6.92 0.75
CA PRO A 41 -7.12 -7.39 2.14
C PRO A 41 -7.16 -6.28 3.19
N ASP A 42 -6.78 -5.06 2.82
CA ASP A 42 -6.81 -3.87 3.66
C ASP A 42 -7.16 -2.66 2.79
N ASP A 43 -7.46 -1.53 3.42
CA ASP A 43 -7.59 -0.29 2.69
C ASP A 43 -6.27 0.00 1.99
N TYR A 44 -6.30 0.38 0.73
CA TYR A 44 -5.14 0.45 -0.13
C TYR A 44 -5.09 1.78 -0.87
N GLY A 45 -3.92 2.36 -0.93
CA GLY A 45 -3.73 3.61 -1.64
C GLY A 45 -2.26 3.97 -1.76
N TYR A 46 -1.97 5.26 -1.75
CA TYR A 46 -0.61 5.75 -1.91
C TYR A 46 -0.25 6.75 -0.82
N ILE A 47 1.05 6.86 -0.55
CA ILE A 47 1.58 7.82 0.41
C ILE A 47 1.81 9.13 -0.33
N ASP A 48 1.11 10.18 0.12
CA ASP A 48 1.24 11.50 -0.46
C ASP A 48 2.66 12.05 -0.30
N GLY A 49 3.15 12.73 -1.31
CA GLY A 49 4.49 13.33 -1.28
C GLY A 49 5.64 12.34 -1.44
N THR A 50 5.41 11.21 -2.11
CA THR A 50 6.44 10.18 -2.36
C THR A 50 6.51 9.81 -3.83
N LEU A 51 7.66 9.22 -4.22
CA LEU A 51 7.87 8.64 -5.54
C LEU A 51 8.55 7.29 -5.36
N GLY A 52 7.91 6.22 -5.80
CA GLY A 52 8.46 4.88 -5.78
C GLY A 52 9.47 4.66 -6.92
N GLU A 53 10.15 3.54 -6.87
CA GLU A 53 11.14 3.16 -7.89
C GLU A 53 10.49 2.89 -9.26
N ASP A 54 9.22 2.54 -9.27
CA ASP A 54 8.44 2.27 -10.48
C ASP A 54 7.91 3.56 -11.16
N GLY A 55 8.16 4.73 -10.58
CA GLY A 55 7.72 6.01 -11.13
C GLY A 55 6.38 6.50 -10.61
N ASP A 56 5.69 5.69 -9.82
CA ASP A 56 4.42 6.07 -9.18
C ASP A 56 4.64 6.40 -7.70
N PRO A 57 3.71 7.06 -7.02
CA PRO A 57 3.79 7.22 -5.58
C PRO A 57 3.90 5.89 -4.87
N LEU A 58 4.54 5.88 -3.71
CA LEU A 58 4.72 4.66 -2.91
C LEU A 58 3.39 4.15 -2.39
N ASP A 59 3.08 2.87 -2.64
CA ASP A 59 1.83 2.24 -2.21
C ASP A 59 1.82 1.89 -0.73
N ALA A 60 0.63 1.90 -0.14
CA ALA A 60 0.42 1.54 1.25
C ALA A 60 -0.88 0.78 1.46
N LEU A 61 -0.82 -0.15 2.42
CA LEU A 61 -1.98 -0.84 2.98
C LEU A 61 -2.22 -0.27 4.38
N VAL A 62 -3.46 0.05 4.69
CA VAL A 62 -3.83 0.56 6.02
C VAL A 62 -4.71 -0.44 6.72
N MET A 63 -4.22 -0.97 7.85
CA MET A 63 -5.01 -1.84 8.72
C MET A 63 -5.92 -0.97 9.58
N ILE A 64 -7.17 -0.90 9.23
CA ILE A 64 -8.17 -0.08 9.90
C ILE A 64 -9.47 -0.86 10.07
N PRO A 65 -10.09 -0.88 11.28
CA PRO A 65 -11.30 -1.68 11.50
C PRO A 65 -12.49 -1.27 10.67
N ASN A 66 -12.66 0.02 10.47
CA ASN A 66 -13.75 0.58 9.67
C ASN A 66 -13.15 1.20 8.42
N SER A 67 -13.40 0.57 7.28
CA SER A 67 -12.89 1.02 5.99
C SER A 67 -13.35 2.46 5.69
N VAL A 68 -12.49 3.24 5.06
CA VAL A 68 -12.81 4.61 4.65
C VAL A 68 -13.18 4.68 3.17
N PHE A 69 -13.75 5.79 2.74
CA PHE A 69 -14.20 5.97 1.36
C PHE A 69 -13.03 6.31 0.42
N PRO A 70 -13.16 6.02 -0.88
CA PRO A 70 -12.10 6.38 -1.85
C PRO A 70 -11.83 7.89 -1.89
N GLY A 71 -10.55 8.23 -1.73
CA GLY A 71 -10.10 9.62 -1.65
C GLY A 71 -9.86 10.11 -0.23
N CYS A 72 -10.26 9.35 0.78
CA CYS A 72 -10.05 9.71 2.18
C CYS A 72 -8.56 9.64 2.54
N VAL A 73 -8.07 10.67 3.23
CA VAL A 73 -6.69 10.71 3.72
C VAL A 73 -6.64 10.22 5.16
N VAL A 74 -5.77 9.25 5.43
CA VAL A 74 -5.57 8.71 6.78
C VAL A 74 -4.13 8.96 7.19
N GLU A 75 -3.94 9.65 8.32
CA GLU A 75 -2.61 9.79 8.89
C GLU A 75 -2.21 8.46 9.54
N CYS A 76 -1.08 7.92 9.11
CA CYS A 76 -0.63 6.58 9.48
C CYS A 76 0.78 6.59 10.06
N ARG A 77 1.11 5.47 10.69
CA ARG A 77 2.47 5.15 11.09
C ARG A 77 2.83 3.77 10.53
N ALA A 78 4.12 3.59 10.16
CA ALA A 78 4.57 2.35 9.52
C ALA A 78 4.67 1.20 10.52
N VAL A 79 4.28 0.01 10.07
CA VAL A 79 4.37 -1.24 10.82
C VAL A 79 5.29 -2.24 10.11
N GLY A 80 5.28 -2.26 8.80
CA GLY A 80 6.11 -3.15 8.02
C GLY A 80 6.17 -2.77 6.56
N LEU A 81 6.98 -3.51 5.82
CA LEU A 81 7.14 -3.32 4.38
C LEU A 81 7.05 -4.68 3.70
N TYR A 82 6.14 -4.77 2.74
CA TYR A 82 5.98 -5.94 1.90
C TYR A 82 6.76 -5.72 0.61
N HIS A 83 7.78 -6.54 0.41
CA HIS A 83 8.65 -6.45 -0.76
C HIS A 83 8.10 -7.29 -1.89
N MET A 84 7.81 -6.67 -3.02
CA MET A 84 7.43 -7.38 -4.24
C MET A 84 8.03 -6.69 -5.45
N VAL A 85 8.03 -7.39 -6.57
CA VAL A 85 8.53 -6.91 -7.85
C VAL A 85 7.45 -7.16 -8.90
N ASP A 86 7.18 -6.18 -9.74
CA ASP A 86 6.30 -6.33 -10.90
C ASP A 86 7.08 -6.11 -12.20
N GLU A 87 6.38 -6.01 -13.33
CA GLU A 87 6.99 -5.80 -14.65
C GLU A 87 7.80 -4.51 -14.74
N ALA A 88 7.49 -3.51 -13.91
CA ALA A 88 8.15 -2.20 -13.90
C ALA A 88 9.33 -2.13 -12.92
N GLY A 89 9.56 -3.16 -12.11
CA GLY A 89 10.63 -3.21 -11.10
C GLY A 89 10.10 -3.36 -9.70
N GLY A 90 10.81 -2.78 -8.72
CA GLY A 90 10.41 -2.84 -7.31
C GLY A 90 9.07 -2.16 -7.07
N ASP A 91 8.16 -2.85 -6.40
CA ASP A 91 6.81 -2.39 -6.12
C ASP A 91 6.46 -2.67 -4.65
N ASP A 92 7.31 -2.17 -3.76
CA ASP A 92 7.15 -2.37 -2.33
C ASP A 92 5.90 -1.67 -1.81
N LYS A 93 5.28 -2.26 -0.80
CA LYS A 93 4.07 -1.74 -0.19
C LYS A 93 4.26 -1.56 1.31
N VAL A 94 4.04 -0.34 1.78
CA VAL A 94 4.08 -0.05 3.21
C VAL A 94 2.82 -0.59 3.87
N LEU A 95 3.00 -1.28 5.00
CA LEU A 95 1.88 -1.67 5.86
C LEU A 95 1.85 -0.70 7.03
N GLY A 96 0.73 -0.02 7.20
CA GLY A 96 0.56 0.97 8.26
C GLY A 96 -0.73 0.79 9.05
N VAL A 97 -0.78 1.52 10.14
CA VAL A 97 -1.99 1.66 10.97
C VAL A 97 -2.25 3.14 11.16
N PRO A 98 -3.50 3.55 11.45
CA PRO A 98 -3.77 4.94 11.80
C PRO A 98 -2.91 5.39 12.98
N ALA A 99 -2.45 6.63 12.95
CA ALA A 99 -1.66 7.24 14.03
C ALA A 99 -2.59 7.62 15.19
N ASP A 100 -3.15 6.62 15.82
CA ASP A 100 -4.19 6.71 16.83
C ASP A 100 -3.81 5.78 17.98
N VAL A 101 -4.04 6.21 19.20
CA VAL A 101 -3.68 5.49 20.43
C VAL A 101 -4.23 4.05 20.47
N ARG A 102 -5.36 3.81 19.81
CA ARG A 102 -5.96 2.46 19.75
C ARG A 102 -5.08 1.44 19.04
N PHE A 103 -4.10 1.90 18.24
CA PHE A 103 -3.22 1.02 17.48
C PHE A 103 -1.81 0.94 18.06
N ASP A 104 -1.60 1.49 19.26
CA ASP A 104 -0.28 1.52 19.89
C ASP A 104 0.32 0.13 20.16
N ASP A 105 -0.52 -0.90 20.25
CA ASP A 105 -0.08 -2.29 20.44
C ASP A 105 0.57 -2.87 19.17
N ILE A 106 0.32 -2.27 18.02
CA ILE A 106 0.90 -2.73 16.74
C ILE A 106 2.07 -1.82 16.39
N LYS A 107 3.27 -2.25 16.77
CA LYS A 107 4.48 -1.44 16.62
C LYS A 107 5.38 -1.88 15.50
N ASP A 108 5.38 -3.18 15.19
CA ASP A 108 6.27 -3.75 14.18
C ASP A 108 5.58 -4.92 13.48
N VAL A 109 6.20 -5.42 12.45
CA VAL A 109 5.66 -6.51 11.61
C VAL A 109 5.37 -7.77 12.43
N GLU A 110 6.13 -8.01 13.50
CA GLU A 110 5.91 -9.16 14.40
C GLU A 110 4.58 -9.08 15.15
N ASP A 111 4.04 -7.87 15.30
CA ASP A 111 2.75 -7.66 15.99
C ASP A 111 1.57 -7.93 15.06
N VAL A 112 1.81 -8.13 13.78
CA VAL A 112 0.78 -8.45 12.79
C VAL A 112 0.61 -9.96 12.73
N SER A 113 -0.65 -10.42 12.76
CA SER A 113 -0.98 -11.83 12.64
C SER A 113 -0.30 -12.47 11.42
N GLU A 114 0.26 -13.66 11.60
CA GLU A 114 0.86 -14.43 10.50
C GLU A 114 -0.18 -14.74 9.41
N TYR A 115 -1.42 -14.98 9.82
CA TYR A 115 -2.51 -15.23 8.88
C TYR A 115 -2.79 -13.99 8.02
N HIS A 116 -2.80 -12.80 8.63
CA HIS A 116 -3.05 -11.56 7.90
C HIS A 116 -1.93 -11.24 6.90
N LYS A 117 -0.68 -11.44 7.31
CA LYS A 117 0.47 -11.29 6.40
C LYS A 117 0.39 -12.27 5.23
N ALA A 118 -0.01 -13.52 5.50
CA ALA A 118 -0.20 -14.54 4.47
C ALA A 118 -1.35 -14.16 3.51
N GLU A 119 -2.41 -13.56 4.03
CA GLU A 119 -3.55 -13.11 3.25
C GLU A 119 -3.16 -11.99 2.29
N ILE A 120 -2.39 -11.02 2.77
CA ILE A 120 -1.87 -9.92 1.93
C ILE A 120 -0.98 -10.50 0.82
N LYS A 121 -0.05 -11.37 1.19
CA LYS A 121 0.85 -12.02 0.23
C LYS A 121 0.07 -12.79 -0.83
N HIS A 122 -0.90 -13.59 -0.41
CA HIS A 122 -1.74 -14.37 -1.32
C HIS A 122 -2.51 -13.46 -2.29
N PHE A 123 -3.06 -12.35 -1.79
CA PHE A 123 -3.78 -11.42 -2.64
C PHE A 123 -2.87 -10.88 -3.76
N PHE A 124 -1.69 -10.36 -3.42
CA PHE A 124 -0.81 -9.77 -4.41
C PHE A 124 -0.15 -10.81 -5.35
N GLU A 125 -0.04 -12.06 -4.91
CA GLU A 125 0.43 -13.14 -5.78
C GLU A 125 -0.63 -13.57 -6.79
N GLN A 126 -1.92 -13.45 -6.47
CA GLN A 126 -3.00 -14.04 -7.25
C GLN A 126 -3.94 -13.04 -7.95
N TYR A 127 -3.99 -11.78 -7.53
CA TYR A 127 -5.03 -10.86 -8.00
C TYR A 127 -4.97 -10.55 -9.50
N LYS A 128 -3.82 -10.72 -10.14
CA LYS A 128 -3.63 -10.54 -11.59
C LYS A 128 -3.55 -11.85 -12.35
N ALA A 129 -3.69 -13.00 -11.66
CA ALA A 129 -3.45 -14.32 -12.28
C ALA A 129 -4.34 -14.58 -13.51
N LEU A 130 -5.57 -14.10 -13.50
CA LEU A 130 -6.50 -14.27 -14.61
C LEU A 130 -6.55 -13.08 -15.56
N GLU A 131 -5.79 -12.03 -15.28
CA GLU A 131 -5.74 -10.83 -16.10
C GLU A 131 -4.84 -11.06 -17.32
N PRO A 132 -5.36 -10.84 -18.55
CA PRO A 132 -4.57 -11.10 -19.76
C PRO A 132 -3.30 -10.25 -19.81
N GLY A 133 -2.16 -10.89 -20.12
CA GLY A 133 -0.89 -10.21 -20.32
C GLY A 133 -0.18 -9.75 -19.06
N LYS A 134 -0.64 -10.19 -17.90
CA LYS A 134 -0.02 -9.83 -16.61
C LYS A 134 0.69 -11.04 -16.00
N GLU A 135 1.80 -10.76 -15.34
CA GLU A 135 2.58 -11.75 -14.59
C GLU A 135 2.80 -11.24 -13.17
N VAL A 136 2.77 -12.17 -12.21
CA VAL A 136 3.19 -11.90 -10.84
C VAL A 136 4.50 -12.66 -10.61
N LEU A 137 5.53 -11.94 -10.24
CA LEU A 137 6.85 -12.53 -10.02
C LEU A 137 6.95 -13.06 -8.58
N PRO A 138 7.59 -14.22 -8.37
CA PRO A 138 7.77 -14.79 -7.04
C PRO A 138 8.89 -14.09 -6.28
N GLY A 139 9.01 -14.37 -4.98
CA GLY A 139 10.11 -13.90 -4.15
C GLY A 139 9.74 -12.84 -3.15
N ASP A 140 8.47 -12.68 -2.87
CA ASP A 140 7.95 -11.69 -1.95
C ASP A 140 8.30 -12.01 -0.51
N TYR A 141 8.62 -10.98 0.29
CA TYR A 141 8.97 -11.14 1.70
C TYR A 141 8.65 -9.86 2.49
N TRP A 142 8.65 -9.99 3.81
CA TRP A 142 8.34 -8.91 4.73
C TRP A 142 9.59 -8.41 5.44
N THR A 143 9.64 -7.09 5.71
CA THR A 143 10.58 -6.48 6.66
C THR A 143 9.80 -5.59 7.63
N GLY A 144 10.47 -5.06 8.64
CA GLY A 144 9.81 -4.36 9.73
C GLY A 144 9.57 -2.88 9.49
N ALA A 145 9.08 -2.22 10.54
CA ALA A 145 8.75 -0.80 10.53
C ALA A 145 9.93 0.08 10.17
N ALA A 146 11.13 -0.23 10.66
CA ALA A 146 12.33 0.56 10.37
C ALA A 146 12.64 0.61 8.89
N LYS A 147 12.52 -0.51 8.18
CA LYS A 147 12.73 -0.57 6.74
C LYS A 147 11.64 0.19 5.97
N ALA A 148 10.40 0.12 6.46
CA ALA A 148 9.31 0.89 5.88
C ALA A 148 9.57 2.39 6.00
N GLU A 149 10.00 2.85 7.16
CA GLU A 149 10.36 4.25 7.39
C GLU A 149 11.51 4.71 6.49
N GLU A 150 12.53 3.87 6.33
CA GLU A 150 13.64 4.15 5.40
C GLU A 150 13.13 4.33 3.97
N GLU A 151 12.24 3.47 3.51
CA GLU A 151 11.69 3.55 2.15
C GLU A 151 10.85 4.81 1.96
N ILE A 152 10.07 5.19 2.98
CA ILE A 152 9.27 6.43 2.91
C ILE A 152 10.19 7.65 2.78
N VAL A 153 11.25 7.71 3.58
CA VAL A 153 12.25 8.79 3.51
C VAL A 153 12.90 8.83 2.13
N ALA A 154 13.31 7.66 1.62
CA ALA A 154 13.93 7.56 0.30
C ALA A 154 12.97 8.00 -0.81
N ALA A 155 11.70 7.62 -0.70
CA ALA A 155 10.68 7.97 -1.68
C ALA A 155 10.36 9.47 -1.67
N ARG A 156 10.34 10.09 -0.50
CA ARG A 156 10.18 11.55 -0.36
C ARG A 156 11.35 12.29 -1.01
N LYS A 157 12.57 11.81 -0.77
CA LYS A 157 13.78 12.38 -1.36
C LYS A 157 13.78 12.24 -2.88
N ARG A 158 13.37 11.07 -3.37
CA ARG A 158 13.29 10.78 -4.81
C ARG A 158 12.35 11.73 -5.51
N LEU A 159 11.20 12.03 -4.91
CA LEU A 159 10.25 13.02 -5.44
C LEU A 159 10.85 14.41 -5.45
N ALA A 160 11.48 14.85 -4.36
CA ALA A 160 12.10 16.16 -4.26
C ALA A 160 13.19 16.35 -5.31
N GLU A 161 13.98 15.33 -5.59
CA GLU A 161 15.03 15.35 -6.61
C GLU A 161 14.47 15.41 -8.04
N SER A 162 13.32 14.76 -8.27
CA SER A 162 12.67 14.73 -9.58
C SER A 162 12.06 16.08 -9.98
N GLU A 163 11.79 16.93 -8.99
CA GLU A 163 11.19 18.26 -9.20
C GLU A 163 12.21 19.37 -9.46
N LYS A 164 13.50 19.04 -9.47
CA LYS A 164 14.58 20.00 -9.74
C LYS A 164 14.84 20.18 -11.23
#